data_5ff1a762ea4af6d8abd2f16ca6f63417
#
_entry.id   5ff1a762ea4af6d8abd2f16ca6f63417
#
_cell.length_a   1.000
_cell.length_b   1.000
_cell.length_c   1.000
_cell.angle_alpha   90.00
_cell.angle_beta   90.00
_cell.angle_gamma   90.00
#
_symmetry.space_group_name_H-M   'P 1'
#
loop_
_entity.id
_entity.type
_entity.pdbx_description
1 polymer ?
#
loop_
_entity_poly.entity_id
_entity_poly.type
_entity_poly.pdbx_seq_one_letter_code
_entity_poly.pdbx_strand_id
1 'polypeptide(L)'
;MQRLLAQAEMNKTLSILTEKDKGHYRIFNSIISPFNETTTSYFKSSVGGYHAVKLRRYDDLINEYFSVTDNKKTLNILNMLNTKYILLGSLQEPRAEINPNANGNAWFVSDIQFVKTPNEEIKAVGEIDNKKTAVVSVEDQKYFEGKNLQSDSTAVIELKNYQPNQLEFKTQSKTPQLAVFSEIYYPKGWKMLIDGKEVPYIKANYLLRAVFVPAGNHEVRMVFEPEVIEKGKMISMSAFGIFLLLSVGGFLKFRRKNTE
;
A
#
# COMPACT_ATOMS: atom_id res chain seq x y z
N MET A 1 -21.49 28.38 -10.64
CA MET A 1 -20.67 29.22 -9.75
C MET A 1 -20.45 28.59 -8.38
N GLN A 2 -21.50 28.27 -7.60
CA GLN A 2 -21.35 27.65 -6.25
C GLN A 2 -20.52 26.37 -6.21
N ARG A 3 -20.66 25.46 -7.18
CA ARG A 3 -19.89 24.20 -7.23
C ARG A 3 -18.39 24.41 -7.47
N LEU A 4 -18.03 25.43 -8.26
CA LEU A 4 -16.62 25.78 -8.49
C LEU A 4 -15.98 26.40 -7.25
N LEU A 5 -16.71 27.23 -6.51
CA LEU A 5 -16.25 27.82 -5.24
C LEU A 5 -16.04 26.73 -4.18
N ALA A 6 -16.98 25.81 -4.05
CA ALA A 6 -16.88 24.68 -3.13
C ALA A 6 -15.67 23.78 -3.45
N GLN A 7 -15.40 23.52 -4.73
CA GLN A 7 -14.21 22.76 -5.16
C GLN A 7 -12.92 23.52 -4.84
N ALA A 8 -12.93 24.85 -4.96
CA ALA A 8 -11.77 25.69 -4.62
C ALA A 8 -11.44 25.62 -3.11
N GLU A 9 -12.45 25.63 -2.24
CA GLU A 9 -12.24 25.51 -0.78
C GLU A 9 -11.70 24.12 -0.41
N MET A 10 -12.18 23.04 -1.03
CA MET A 10 -11.64 21.70 -0.85
C MET A 10 -10.17 21.63 -1.27
N ASN A 11 -9.83 22.15 -2.44
CA ASN A 11 -8.46 22.19 -2.95
C ASN A 11 -7.53 22.97 -2.02
N LYS A 12 -7.98 24.12 -1.53
CA LYS A 12 -7.25 24.95 -0.58
C LYS A 12 -6.97 24.23 0.74
N THR A 13 -7.98 23.56 1.30
CA THR A 13 -7.83 22.77 2.53
C THR A 13 -6.81 21.65 2.36
N LEU A 14 -6.90 20.90 1.26
CA LEU A 14 -5.96 19.82 0.95
C LEU A 14 -4.54 20.34 0.70
N SER A 15 -4.37 21.45 -0.03
CA SER A 15 -3.07 22.07 -0.26
C SER A 15 -2.41 22.49 1.05
N ILE A 16 -3.11 23.22 1.90
CA ILE A 16 -2.61 23.66 3.21
C ILE A 16 -2.20 22.44 4.06
N LEU A 17 -3.04 21.39 4.08
CA LEU A 17 -2.75 20.18 4.84
C LEU A 17 -1.47 19.52 4.36
N THR A 18 -1.31 19.32 3.06
CA THR A 18 -0.16 18.63 2.47
C THR A 18 1.12 19.47 2.49
N GLU A 19 1.03 20.79 2.56
CA GLU A 19 2.17 21.67 2.78
C GLU A 19 2.68 21.58 4.22
N LYS A 20 1.78 21.50 5.19
CA LYS A 20 2.11 21.41 6.62
C LYS A 20 2.62 20.04 7.04
N ASP A 21 2.10 18.98 6.44
CA ASP A 21 2.45 17.60 6.76
C ASP A 21 2.95 16.84 5.53
N LYS A 22 4.27 16.70 5.45
CA LYS A 22 4.98 16.00 4.35
C LYS A 22 5.07 14.48 4.59
N GLY A 23 4.61 13.97 5.74
CA GLY A 23 4.64 12.54 6.07
C GLY A 23 3.90 11.68 5.07
N HIS A 24 4.18 10.37 5.08
CA HIS A 24 3.44 9.41 4.28
C HIS A 24 2.24 8.88 5.08
N TYR A 25 1.04 9.14 4.59
CA TYR A 25 -0.24 8.77 5.20
C TYR A 25 -1.35 8.83 4.16
N ARG A 26 -2.53 8.30 4.49
CA ARG A 26 -3.75 8.43 3.69
C ARG A 26 -4.73 9.41 4.30
N ILE A 27 -5.53 10.00 3.43
CA ILE A 27 -6.67 10.85 3.78
C ILE A 27 -7.95 10.10 3.42
N PHE A 28 -8.95 10.15 4.30
CA PHE A 28 -10.30 9.70 4.03
C PHE A 28 -11.22 10.91 3.86
N ASN A 29 -11.81 11.05 2.69
CA ASN A 29 -12.76 12.12 2.41
C ASN A 29 -14.18 11.63 2.67
N SER A 30 -14.81 12.07 3.78
CA SER A 30 -16.19 11.71 4.12
C SER A 30 -17.21 12.72 3.62
N ILE A 31 -16.78 13.86 3.03
CA ILE A 31 -17.67 14.90 2.53
C ILE A 31 -18.33 14.48 1.22
N ILE A 32 -17.57 13.78 0.39
CA ILE A 32 -18.01 13.18 -0.87
C ILE A 32 -17.63 11.72 -0.90
N SER A 33 -18.25 10.93 -1.76
CA SER A 33 -17.89 9.52 -1.88
C SER A 33 -16.40 9.38 -2.22
N PRO A 34 -15.55 8.85 -1.30
CA PRO A 34 -14.11 8.78 -1.51
C PRO A 34 -13.73 7.86 -2.67
N PHE A 35 -14.66 7.01 -3.13
CA PHE A 35 -14.42 6.04 -4.21
C PHE A 35 -14.86 6.55 -5.59
N ASN A 36 -15.48 7.73 -5.65
CA ASN A 36 -15.98 8.37 -6.87
C ASN A 36 -15.38 9.77 -7.09
N GLU A 37 -14.26 10.09 -6.44
CA GLU A 37 -13.58 11.36 -6.56
C GLU A 37 -12.06 11.19 -6.74
N THR A 38 -11.41 12.18 -7.32
CA THR A 38 -9.97 12.18 -7.61
C THR A 38 -9.22 13.32 -6.93
N THR A 39 -9.93 14.29 -6.38
CA THR A 39 -9.33 15.50 -5.78
C THR A 39 -8.38 15.15 -4.65
N THR A 40 -8.81 14.29 -3.71
CA THR A 40 -7.96 13.88 -2.59
C THR A 40 -6.70 13.18 -3.09
N SER A 41 -6.84 12.28 -4.07
CA SER A 41 -5.70 11.52 -4.64
C SER A 41 -4.71 12.42 -5.40
N TYR A 42 -5.14 13.57 -5.91
CA TYR A 42 -4.26 14.54 -6.56
C TYR A 42 -3.29 15.19 -5.56
N PHE A 43 -3.76 15.51 -4.36
CA PHE A 43 -2.94 16.19 -3.34
C PHE A 43 -2.16 15.20 -2.47
N LYS A 44 -2.76 14.04 -2.12
CA LYS A 44 -2.16 13.07 -1.19
C LYS A 44 -2.76 11.67 -1.42
N SER A 45 -2.08 10.65 -0.90
CA SER A 45 -2.63 9.28 -0.91
C SER A 45 -4.01 9.25 -0.27
N SER A 46 -5.00 8.73 -0.98
CA SER A 46 -6.39 8.57 -0.53
C SER A 46 -6.67 7.12 -0.16
N VAL A 47 -7.60 6.91 0.78
CA VAL A 47 -8.20 5.59 1.01
C VAL A 47 -9.06 5.19 -0.18
N GLY A 48 -9.60 6.15 -0.91
CA GLY A 48 -10.44 5.95 -2.08
C GLY A 48 -9.73 6.23 -3.39
N GLY A 49 -10.45 6.94 -4.27
CA GLY A 49 -10.05 7.31 -5.61
C GLY A 49 -10.97 6.68 -6.67
N TYR A 50 -11.11 7.40 -7.77
CA TYR A 50 -11.87 6.90 -8.92
C TYR A 50 -10.93 6.21 -9.90
N HIS A 51 -11.04 4.89 -10.02
CA HIS A 51 -10.35 4.11 -11.03
C HIS A 51 -11.12 2.84 -11.38
N ALA A 52 -11.03 2.46 -12.65
CA ALA A 52 -11.79 1.33 -13.20
C ALA A 52 -11.26 -0.04 -12.74
N VAL A 53 -9.98 -0.13 -12.34
CA VAL A 53 -9.34 -1.38 -11.93
C VAL A 53 -8.94 -1.28 -10.47
N LYS A 54 -9.58 -2.10 -9.62
CA LYS A 54 -9.26 -2.23 -8.20
C LYS A 54 -8.78 -3.64 -7.89
N LEU A 55 -7.91 -3.79 -6.92
CA LEU A 55 -7.60 -5.11 -6.37
C LEU A 55 -8.86 -5.66 -5.70
N ARG A 56 -9.26 -6.89 -6.02
CA ARG A 56 -10.50 -7.50 -5.53
C ARG A 56 -10.63 -7.41 -4.01
N ARG A 57 -9.59 -7.77 -3.25
CA ARG A 57 -9.63 -7.68 -1.78
C ARG A 57 -9.82 -6.25 -1.26
N TYR A 58 -9.34 -5.26 -2.00
CA TYR A 58 -9.57 -3.87 -1.64
C TYR A 58 -11.03 -3.47 -1.89
N ASP A 59 -11.61 -3.92 -3.00
CA ASP A 59 -13.02 -3.70 -3.34
C ASP A 59 -13.95 -4.42 -2.36
N ASP A 60 -13.64 -5.66 -1.99
CA ASP A 60 -14.37 -6.41 -0.95
C ASP A 60 -14.37 -5.65 0.40
N LEU A 61 -13.20 -5.09 0.79
CA LEU A 61 -13.07 -4.29 2.01
C LEU A 61 -13.93 -3.01 1.96
N ILE A 62 -13.97 -2.35 0.80
CA ILE A 62 -14.81 -1.16 0.58
C ILE A 62 -16.28 -1.54 0.78
N ASN A 63 -16.74 -2.61 0.15
CA ASN A 63 -18.13 -3.05 0.21
C ASN A 63 -18.52 -3.48 1.62
N GLU A 64 -17.65 -4.16 2.35
CA GLU A 64 -17.93 -4.64 3.71
C GLU A 64 -17.99 -3.49 4.73
N TYR A 65 -17.08 -2.51 4.65
CA TYR A 65 -16.89 -1.55 5.75
C TYR A 65 -17.30 -0.11 5.44
N PHE A 66 -17.35 0.29 4.17
CA PHE A 66 -17.67 1.68 3.80
C PHE A 66 -19.07 1.84 3.22
N SER A 67 -19.76 0.73 2.95
CA SER A 67 -21.17 0.73 2.53
C SER A 67 -22.16 0.59 3.70
N VAL A 68 -21.67 0.30 4.89
CA VAL A 68 -22.44 0.05 6.10
C VAL A 68 -22.14 1.09 7.17
N THR A 69 -23.13 1.46 7.98
CA THR A 69 -23.03 2.50 9.02
C THR A 69 -22.37 2.06 10.34
N ASP A 70 -21.52 1.04 10.34
CA ASP A 70 -20.76 0.67 11.54
C ASP A 70 -19.48 1.52 11.66
N ASN A 71 -19.63 2.70 12.24
CA ASN A 71 -18.55 3.67 12.40
C ASN A 71 -17.32 3.11 13.14
N LYS A 72 -17.53 2.19 14.10
CA LYS A 72 -16.41 1.62 14.88
C LYS A 72 -15.55 0.71 14.03
N LYS A 73 -16.15 -0.19 13.27
CA LYS A 73 -15.42 -1.10 12.36
C LYS A 73 -14.76 -0.33 11.24
N THR A 74 -15.47 0.62 10.65
CA THR A 74 -14.91 1.51 9.61
C THR A 74 -13.68 2.27 10.13
N LEU A 75 -13.72 2.84 11.33
CA LEU A 75 -12.56 3.51 11.94
C LEU A 75 -11.40 2.55 12.17
N ASN A 76 -11.67 1.32 12.61
CA ASN A 76 -10.63 0.30 12.77
C ASN A 76 -9.92 -0.02 11.44
N ILE A 77 -10.67 -0.11 10.35
CA ILE A 77 -10.10 -0.28 9.00
C ILE A 77 -9.31 0.96 8.57
N LEU A 78 -9.82 2.16 8.81
CA LEU A 78 -9.10 3.41 8.53
C LEU A 78 -7.78 3.50 9.29
N ASN A 79 -7.76 3.04 10.56
CA ASN A 79 -6.55 3.01 11.40
C ASN A 79 -5.46 2.13 10.77
N MET A 80 -5.79 0.90 10.37
CA MET A 80 -4.81 0.00 9.77
C MET A 80 -4.36 0.44 8.36
N LEU A 81 -5.17 1.23 7.66
CA LEU A 81 -4.80 1.83 6.38
C LEU A 81 -3.96 3.11 6.54
N ASN A 82 -3.50 3.44 7.74
CA ASN A 82 -2.75 4.67 8.03
C ASN A 82 -3.49 5.93 7.59
N THR A 83 -4.78 6.00 7.90
CA THR A 83 -5.60 7.18 7.62
C THR A 83 -5.36 8.21 8.72
N LYS A 84 -4.44 9.13 8.48
CA LYS A 84 -4.06 10.16 9.46
C LYS A 84 -5.05 11.30 9.54
N TYR A 85 -5.70 11.63 8.42
CA TYR A 85 -6.68 12.72 8.35
C TYR A 85 -7.99 12.25 7.77
N ILE A 86 -9.08 12.76 8.37
CA ILE A 86 -10.45 12.57 7.89
C ILE A 86 -11.00 13.96 7.53
N LEU A 87 -11.48 14.10 6.31
CA LEU A 87 -12.16 15.32 5.87
C LEU A 87 -13.63 15.27 6.28
N LEU A 88 -14.05 16.24 7.05
CA LEU A 88 -15.39 16.41 7.59
C LEU A 88 -15.98 17.78 7.21
N GLY A 89 -17.28 17.96 7.43
CA GLY A 89 -18.01 19.19 7.17
C GLY A 89 -18.75 19.16 5.83
N SER A 90 -18.63 20.21 5.05
CA SER A 90 -19.27 20.34 3.73
C SER A 90 -18.24 20.71 2.66
N LEU A 91 -18.64 20.65 1.39
CA LEU A 91 -17.79 21.12 0.29
C LEU A 91 -17.43 22.62 0.39
N GLN A 92 -18.30 23.42 1.00
CA GLN A 92 -18.08 24.85 1.23
C GLN A 92 -17.19 25.13 2.43
N GLU A 93 -17.26 24.27 3.44
CA GLU A 93 -16.50 24.39 4.69
C GLU A 93 -15.82 23.05 5.05
N PRO A 94 -14.87 22.58 4.24
CA PRO A 94 -14.16 21.35 4.52
C PRO A 94 -13.17 21.54 5.67
N ARG A 95 -13.15 20.59 6.59
CA ARG A 95 -12.20 20.54 7.71
C ARG A 95 -11.46 19.22 7.72
N ALA A 96 -10.14 19.30 7.94
CA ALA A 96 -9.32 18.13 8.11
C ALA A 96 -9.11 17.86 9.60
N GLU A 97 -9.60 16.72 10.09
CA GLU A 97 -9.42 16.30 11.47
C GLU A 97 -8.37 15.17 11.55
N ILE A 98 -7.52 15.25 12.58
CA ILE A 98 -6.50 14.23 12.83
C ILE A 98 -7.18 13.00 13.41
N ASN A 99 -6.87 11.83 12.86
CA ASN A 99 -7.18 10.54 13.46
C ASN A 99 -6.00 10.11 14.38
N PRO A 100 -6.13 10.24 15.69
CA PRO A 100 -5.04 9.92 16.61
C PRO A 100 -4.77 8.41 16.73
N ASN A 101 -5.68 7.58 16.23
CA ASN A 101 -5.61 6.12 16.31
C ASN A 101 -5.03 5.46 15.04
N ALA A 102 -4.63 6.23 14.04
CA ALA A 102 -3.97 5.67 12.86
C ALA A 102 -2.72 4.86 13.27
N ASN A 103 -2.59 3.63 12.76
CA ASN A 103 -1.51 2.72 13.14
C ASN A 103 -0.14 3.17 12.63
N GLY A 104 -0.09 4.14 11.71
CA GLY A 104 1.15 4.57 11.08
C GLY A 104 1.50 3.74 9.83
N ASN A 105 2.71 3.93 9.33
CA ASN A 105 3.17 3.24 8.12
C ASN A 105 3.48 1.76 8.35
N ALA A 106 3.88 1.42 9.58
CA ALA A 106 4.13 0.06 10.03
C ALA A 106 4.04 0.00 11.56
N TRP A 107 3.73 -1.18 12.09
CA TRP A 107 3.68 -1.45 13.53
C TRP A 107 3.99 -2.91 13.82
N PHE A 108 4.39 -3.21 15.03
CA PHE A 108 4.55 -4.57 15.52
C PHE A 108 3.26 -5.04 16.20
N VAL A 109 2.94 -6.32 16.01
CA VAL A 109 1.81 -6.96 16.67
C VAL A 109 2.29 -7.98 17.71
N SER A 110 1.51 -8.13 18.79
CA SER A 110 1.79 -9.09 19.87
C SER A 110 1.09 -10.42 19.69
N ASP A 111 0.03 -10.46 18.86
CA ASP A 111 -0.82 -11.62 18.70
C ASP A 111 -1.14 -11.92 17.23
N ILE A 112 -1.48 -13.18 16.96
CA ILE A 112 -1.88 -13.64 15.63
C ILE A 112 -3.18 -14.45 15.76
N GLN A 113 -4.19 -14.04 15.02
CA GLN A 113 -5.42 -14.80 14.85
C GLN A 113 -5.42 -15.50 13.50
N PHE A 114 -5.38 -16.83 13.52
CA PHE A 114 -5.50 -17.63 12.31
C PHE A 114 -6.96 -17.84 11.91
N VAL A 115 -7.24 -17.72 10.61
CA VAL A 115 -8.57 -17.91 10.02
C VAL A 115 -8.49 -18.84 8.81
N LYS A 116 -9.57 -19.57 8.54
CA LYS A 116 -9.58 -20.60 7.49
C LYS A 116 -10.02 -20.06 6.12
N THR A 117 -10.86 -19.06 6.10
CA THR A 117 -11.47 -18.55 4.86
C THR A 117 -11.30 -17.05 4.71
N PRO A 118 -11.29 -16.53 3.47
CA PRO A 118 -11.27 -15.09 3.22
C PRO A 118 -12.45 -14.35 3.85
N ASN A 119 -13.64 -15.00 3.98
CA ASN A 119 -14.81 -14.41 4.63
C ASN A 119 -14.63 -14.30 6.15
N GLU A 120 -13.94 -15.24 6.78
CA GLU A 120 -13.56 -15.11 8.19
C GLU A 120 -12.49 -14.02 8.35
N GLU A 121 -11.53 -13.96 7.42
CA GLU A 121 -10.43 -12.98 7.46
C GLU A 121 -10.98 -11.54 7.41
N ILE A 122 -11.86 -11.24 6.44
CA ILE A 122 -12.42 -9.90 6.29
C ILE A 122 -13.27 -9.49 7.50
N LYS A 123 -14.06 -10.40 8.07
CA LYS A 123 -14.87 -10.12 9.28
C LYS A 123 -13.99 -9.90 10.51
N ALA A 124 -12.99 -10.77 10.73
CA ALA A 124 -12.10 -10.70 11.87
C ALA A 124 -11.34 -9.36 11.93
N VAL A 125 -10.89 -8.85 10.79
CA VAL A 125 -10.16 -7.57 10.69
C VAL A 125 -10.95 -6.37 11.24
N GLY A 126 -12.26 -6.37 11.12
CA GLY A 126 -13.11 -5.32 11.69
C GLY A 126 -13.35 -5.43 13.19
N GLU A 127 -13.19 -6.64 13.75
CA GLU A 127 -13.51 -6.92 15.16
C GLU A 127 -12.31 -6.84 16.10
N ILE A 128 -11.11 -7.14 15.62
CA ILE A 128 -9.88 -7.16 16.43
C ILE A 128 -9.34 -5.75 16.70
N ASP A 129 -8.49 -5.62 17.71
CA ASP A 129 -7.55 -4.51 17.82
C ASP A 129 -6.37 -4.78 16.86
N ASN A 130 -6.49 -4.29 15.63
CA ASN A 130 -5.50 -4.54 14.59
C ASN A 130 -4.14 -3.86 14.82
N LYS A 131 -4.02 -3.06 15.88
CA LYS A 131 -2.73 -2.56 16.37
C LYS A 131 -1.99 -3.59 17.21
N LYS A 132 -2.69 -4.55 17.81
CA LYS A 132 -2.12 -5.61 18.66
C LYS A 132 -2.12 -6.97 18.00
N THR A 133 -3.16 -7.28 17.21
CA THR A 133 -3.38 -8.60 16.63
C THR A 133 -3.35 -8.52 15.11
N ALA A 134 -2.65 -9.44 14.46
CA ALA A 134 -2.73 -9.65 13.02
C ALA A 134 -3.68 -10.81 12.71
N VAL A 135 -4.54 -10.65 11.71
CA VAL A 135 -5.33 -11.75 11.13
C VAL A 135 -4.53 -12.35 9.98
N VAL A 136 -4.34 -13.67 10.00
CA VAL A 136 -3.54 -14.41 9.01
C VAL A 136 -4.30 -15.66 8.57
N SER A 137 -4.20 -16.01 7.29
CA SER A 137 -4.75 -17.27 6.78
C SER A 137 -4.00 -18.47 7.36
N VAL A 138 -4.72 -19.57 7.65
CA VAL A 138 -4.09 -20.86 8.00
C VAL A 138 -3.18 -21.38 6.90
N GLU A 139 -3.35 -20.95 5.65
CA GLU A 139 -2.45 -21.30 4.53
C GLU A 139 -1.02 -20.78 4.77
N ASP A 140 -0.88 -19.65 5.47
CA ASP A 140 0.40 -19.04 5.81
C ASP A 140 0.94 -19.51 7.17
N GLN A 141 0.27 -20.48 7.86
CA GLN A 141 0.68 -20.95 9.18
C GLN A 141 2.11 -21.50 9.21
N LYS A 142 2.55 -22.17 8.14
CA LYS A 142 3.92 -22.66 7.99
C LYS A 142 4.98 -21.58 8.07
N TYR A 143 4.63 -20.35 7.69
CA TYR A 143 5.53 -19.20 7.80
C TYR A 143 5.98 -18.93 9.24
N PHE A 144 5.20 -19.36 10.23
CA PHE A 144 5.46 -19.16 11.66
C PHE A 144 6.16 -20.34 12.34
N GLU A 145 6.38 -21.45 11.65
CA GLU A 145 7.09 -22.59 12.22
C GLU A 145 8.50 -22.20 12.67
N GLY A 146 8.84 -22.53 13.93
CA GLY A 146 10.11 -22.17 14.55
C GLY A 146 10.27 -20.67 14.90
N LYS A 147 9.26 -19.84 14.67
CA LYS A 147 9.27 -18.43 15.04
C LYS A 147 8.44 -18.22 16.32
N ASN A 148 9.06 -17.64 17.32
CA ASN A 148 8.40 -17.34 18.58
C ASN A 148 8.13 -15.84 18.68
N LEU A 149 6.85 -15.46 18.62
CA LEU A 149 6.43 -14.08 18.82
C LEU A 149 6.45 -13.75 20.31
N GLN A 150 7.27 -12.78 20.69
CA GLN A 150 7.36 -12.29 22.05
C GLN A 150 7.10 -10.79 22.07
N SER A 151 6.13 -10.37 22.87
CA SER A 151 5.81 -8.94 22.98
C SER A 151 7.00 -8.14 23.51
N ASP A 152 7.35 -7.05 22.81
CA ASP A 152 8.32 -6.06 23.23
C ASP A 152 7.70 -4.66 23.15
N SER A 153 7.30 -4.12 24.29
CA SER A 153 6.68 -2.79 24.37
C SER A 153 7.64 -1.64 24.01
N THR A 154 8.95 -1.94 23.90
CA THR A 154 9.98 -0.95 23.51
C THR A 154 10.34 -1.04 22.02
N ALA A 155 9.76 -2.01 21.30
CA ALA A 155 10.02 -2.19 19.89
C ALA A 155 9.51 -1.00 19.06
N VAL A 156 10.34 -0.54 18.13
CA VAL A 156 10.06 0.60 17.26
C VAL A 156 10.29 0.19 15.82
N ILE A 157 9.39 0.64 14.94
CA ILE A 157 9.53 0.57 13.49
C ILE A 157 9.16 1.93 12.89
N GLU A 158 10.05 2.49 12.08
CA GLU A 158 9.88 3.82 11.49
C GLU A 158 10.17 3.82 10.00
N LEU A 159 9.28 4.44 9.23
CA LEU A 159 9.53 4.75 7.83
C LEU A 159 10.60 5.83 7.73
N LYS A 160 11.69 5.55 7.00
CA LYS A 160 12.79 6.49 6.75
C LYS A 160 12.76 7.09 5.36
N ASN A 161 12.35 6.31 4.37
CA ASN A 161 12.25 6.77 2.99
C ASN A 161 11.04 6.16 2.33
N TYR A 162 10.32 6.96 1.54
CA TYR A 162 9.19 6.53 0.73
C TYR A 162 9.38 7.00 -0.71
N GLN A 163 9.44 6.04 -1.61
CA GLN A 163 9.37 6.26 -3.06
C GLN A 163 8.33 5.30 -3.66
N PRO A 164 7.76 5.59 -4.83
CA PRO A 164 6.71 4.77 -5.42
C PRO A 164 7.07 3.28 -5.60
N ASN A 165 8.36 2.99 -5.80
CA ASN A 165 8.90 1.64 -6.02
C ASN A 165 9.86 1.16 -4.92
N GLN A 166 10.05 1.93 -3.85
CA GLN A 166 10.96 1.59 -2.76
C GLN A 166 10.51 2.22 -1.45
N LEU A 167 10.41 1.40 -0.40
CA LEU A 167 10.18 1.85 0.97
C LEU A 167 11.29 1.33 1.88
N GLU A 168 11.75 2.18 2.81
CA GLU A 168 12.81 1.85 3.76
C GLU A 168 12.34 2.14 5.18
N PHE A 169 12.46 1.13 6.03
CA PHE A 169 12.12 1.20 7.44
C PHE A 169 13.33 0.85 8.28
N LYS A 170 13.46 1.49 9.44
CA LYS A 170 14.38 1.07 10.50
C LYS A 170 13.60 0.47 11.64
N THR A 171 14.09 -0.64 12.16
CA THR A 171 13.49 -1.34 13.30
C THR A 171 14.48 -1.46 14.44
N GLN A 172 13.95 -1.47 15.65
CA GLN A 172 14.69 -1.78 16.86
C GLN A 172 13.80 -2.59 17.78
N SER A 173 14.24 -3.76 18.22
CA SER A 173 13.49 -4.62 19.15
C SER A 173 14.42 -5.53 19.92
N LYS A 174 14.03 -5.90 21.16
CA LYS A 174 14.78 -6.84 22.00
C LYS A 174 14.46 -8.29 21.67
N THR A 175 13.30 -8.53 21.10
CA THR A 175 12.80 -9.86 20.73
C THR A 175 12.35 -9.86 19.26
N PRO A 176 12.30 -11.01 18.60
CA PRO A 176 11.74 -11.10 17.26
C PRO A 176 10.29 -10.63 17.23
N GLN A 177 9.92 -9.85 16.21
CA GLN A 177 8.62 -9.21 16.09
C GLN A 177 7.96 -9.51 14.75
N LEU A 178 6.63 -9.58 14.69
CA LEU A 178 5.88 -9.54 13.44
C LEU A 178 5.52 -8.08 13.10
N ALA A 179 6.12 -7.55 12.06
CA ALA A 179 5.80 -6.22 11.53
C ALA A 179 4.66 -6.32 10.52
N VAL A 180 3.63 -5.48 10.70
CA VAL A 180 2.54 -5.26 9.74
C VAL A 180 2.73 -3.87 9.13
N PHE A 181 2.57 -3.75 7.81
CA PHE A 181 2.76 -2.51 7.07
C PHE A 181 1.44 -2.05 6.46
N SER A 182 1.15 -0.76 6.52
CA SER A 182 -0.03 -0.17 5.86
C SER A 182 0.05 -0.20 4.33
N GLU A 183 0.82 -1.13 3.77
CA GLU A 183 1.01 -1.30 2.34
C GLU A 183 0.21 -2.50 1.82
N ILE A 184 -0.48 -2.27 0.70
CA ILE A 184 -1.34 -3.29 0.11
C ILE A 184 -0.49 -4.45 -0.41
N TYR A 185 -0.86 -5.68 -0.02
CA TYR A 185 -0.20 -6.89 -0.48
C TYR A 185 -0.43 -7.11 -1.98
N TYR A 186 0.66 -7.07 -2.71
CA TYR A 186 0.70 -7.41 -4.13
C TYR A 186 1.99 -8.19 -4.40
N PRO A 187 1.91 -9.53 -4.57
CA PRO A 187 3.10 -10.37 -4.62
C PRO A 187 3.89 -10.28 -5.93
N LYS A 188 3.27 -9.76 -7.00
CA LYS A 188 3.90 -9.70 -8.31
C LYS A 188 4.83 -8.48 -8.44
N GLY A 189 6.11 -8.69 -8.22
CA GLY A 189 7.16 -7.69 -8.40
C GLY A 189 7.65 -7.02 -7.13
N TRP A 190 6.93 -7.08 -6.03
CA TRP A 190 7.44 -6.62 -4.74
C TRP A 190 8.31 -7.68 -4.08
N LYS A 191 9.47 -7.24 -3.59
CA LYS A 191 10.39 -8.01 -2.75
C LYS A 191 10.51 -7.36 -1.38
N MET A 192 10.74 -8.19 -0.36
CA MET A 192 11.01 -7.73 1.00
C MET A 192 12.46 -8.11 1.34
N LEU A 193 13.24 -7.15 1.82
CA LEU A 193 14.61 -7.37 2.23
C LEU A 193 14.79 -6.97 3.70
N ILE A 194 15.55 -7.76 4.45
CA ILE A 194 16.04 -7.38 5.78
C ILE A 194 17.57 -7.38 5.71
N ASP A 195 18.18 -6.25 6.01
CA ASP A 195 19.64 -6.01 5.92
C ASP A 195 20.21 -6.43 4.55
N GLY A 196 19.48 -6.09 3.49
CA GLY A 196 19.87 -6.38 2.11
C GLY A 196 19.62 -7.81 1.65
N LYS A 197 19.14 -8.72 2.51
CA LYS A 197 18.82 -10.11 2.15
C LYS A 197 17.32 -10.26 1.89
N GLU A 198 16.96 -10.83 0.76
CA GLU A 198 15.56 -11.10 0.43
C GLU A 198 14.98 -12.14 1.40
N VAL A 199 13.81 -11.84 1.95
CA VAL A 199 13.09 -12.69 2.89
C VAL A 199 11.64 -12.91 2.44
N PRO A 200 11.05 -14.06 2.73
CA PRO A 200 9.64 -14.28 2.48
C PRO A 200 8.79 -13.37 3.37
N TYR A 201 7.70 -12.86 2.84
CA TYR A 201 6.70 -12.09 3.56
C TYR A 201 5.29 -12.61 3.23
N ILE A 202 4.35 -12.32 4.09
CA ILE A 202 2.98 -12.83 4.00
C ILE A 202 1.96 -11.71 3.88
N LYS A 203 0.75 -12.09 3.55
CA LYS A 203 -0.43 -11.24 3.66
C LYS A 203 -0.99 -11.33 5.07
N ALA A 204 -1.30 -10.19 5.68
CA ALA A 204 -2.00 -10.09 6.96
C ALA A 204 -3.15 -9.07 6.86
N ASN A 205 -4.07 -9.11 7.82
CA ASN A 205 -5.18 -8.18 7.92
C ASN A 205 -5.93 -8.01 6.59
N TYR A 206 -6.22 -9.15 5.93
CA TYR A 206 -6.94 -9.29 4.67
C TYR A 206 -6.19 -8.80 3.43
N LEU A 207 -5.42 -7.71 3.51
CA LEU A 207 -4.81 -7.08 2.34
C LEU A 207 -3.46 -6.38 2.60
N LEU A 208 -2.93 -6.43 3.81
CA LEU A 208 -1.68 -5.78 4.17
C LEU A 208 -0.48 -6.74 4.07
N ARG A 209 0.73 -6.19 4.10
CA ARG A 209 1.97 -6.97 4.12
C ARG A 209 2.44 -7.19 5.55
N ALA A 210 3.01 -8.36 5.84
CA ALA A 210 3.65 -8.62 7.11
C ALA A 210 4.93 -9.42 6.95
N VAL A 211 5.94 -9.13 7.78
CA VAL A 211 7.21 -9.85 7.82
C VAL A 211 7.68 -10.04 9.25
N PHE A 212 8.29 -11.18 9.51
CA PHE A 212 8.92 -11.45 10.80
C PHE A 212 10.33 -10.85 10.82
N VAL A 213 10.56 -9.88 11.73
CA VAL A 213 11.82 -9.16 11.88
C VAL A 213 12.57 -9.77 13.07
N PRO A 214 13.86 -10.15 12.95
CA PRO A 214 14.67 -10.63 14.07
C PRO A 214 14.81 -9.60 15.21
N ALA A 215 15.29 -10.02 16.37
CA ALA A 215 15.69 -9.12 17.44
C ALA A 215 16.92 -8.32 17.02
N GLY A 216 16.98 -7.05 17.42
CA GLY A 216 18.09 -6.15 17.12
C GLY A 216 17.66 -4.90 16.37
N ASN A 217 18.64 -4.27 15.73
CA ASN A 217 18.46 -3.14 14.85
C ASN A 217 18.58 -3.63 13.41
N HIS A 218 17.51 -3.47 12.62
CA HIS A 218 17.48 -3.94 11.25
C HIS A 218 16.96 -2.86 10.31
N GLU A 219 17.37 -2.95 9.04
CA GLU A 219 16.80 -2.20 7.93
C GLU A 219 15.86 -3.13 7.15
N VAL A 220 14.58 -2.75 7.07
CA VAL A 220 13.59 -3.45 6.25
C VAL A 220 13.33 -2.63 5.00
N ARG A 221 13.58 -3.20 3.84
CA ARG A 221 13.30 -2.56 2.54
C ARG A 221 12.26 -3.35 1.75
N MET A 222 11.37 -2.61 1.12
CA MET A 222 10.47 -3.13 0.09
C MET A 222 10.88 -2.52 -1.24
N VAL A 223 11.10 -3.36 -2.26
CA VAL A 223 11.46 -2.90 -3.60
C VAL A 223 10.52 -3.51 -4.64
N PHE A 224 10.13 -2.70 -5.63
CA PHE A 224 9.26 -3.14 -6.72
C PHE A 224 10.09 -3.40 -7.97
N GLU A 225 10.36 -4.68 -8.25
CA GLU A 225 11.17 -5.16 -9.37
C GLU A 225 10.43 -6.26 -10.13
N PRO A 226 9.41 -5.93 -10.92
CA PRO A 226 8.63 -6.94 -11.64
C PRO A 226 9.43 -7.49 -12.83
N GLU A 227 9.79 -8.77 -12.76
CA GLU A 227 10.53 -9.48 -13.83
C GLU A 227 9.88 -9.37 -15.20
N VAL A 228 8.55 -9.24 -15.26
CA VAL A 228 7.82 -9.12 -16.52
C VAL A 228 8.21 -7.86 -17.29
N ILE A 229 8.56 -6.78 -16.60
CA ILE A 229 9.02 -5.53 -17.23
C ILE A 229 10.40 -5.72 -17.84
N GLU A 230 11.33 -6.36 -17.13
CA GLU A 230 12.67 -6.63 -17.65
C GLU A 230 12.63 -7.59 -18.86
N LYS A 231 11.83 -8.65 -18.77
CA LYS A 231 11.60 -9.57 -19.90
C LYS A 231 10.95 -8.84 -21.09
N GLY A 232 9.98 -7.97 -20.82
CA GLY A 232 9.32 -7.15 -21.87
C GLY A 232 10.29 -6.19 -22.56
N LYS A 233 11.17 -5.52 -21.80
CA LYS A 233 12.23 -4.67 -22.36
C LYS A 233 13.17 -5.45 -23.28
N MET A 234 13.65 -6.62 -22.84
CA MET A 234 14.54 -7.47 -23.66
C MET A 234 13.87 -7.89 -24.97
N ILE A 235 12.61 -8.33 -24.91
CA ILE A 235 11.84 -8.72 -26.12
C ILE A 235 11.69 -7.51 -27.05
N SER A 236 11.31 -6.35 -26.53
CA SER A 236 11.13 -5.14 -27.33
C SER A 236 12.43 -4.67 -27.99
N MET A 237 13.53 -4.68 -27.23
CA MET A 237 14.86 -4.32 -27.76
C MET A 237 15.33 -5.30 -28.87
N SER A 238 15.11 -6.60 -28.67
CA SER A 238 15.44 -7.62 -29.66
C SER A 238 14.62 -7.44 -30.93
N ALA A 239 13.31 -7.24 -30.80
CA ALA A 239 12.41 -7.00 -31.93
C ALA A 239 12.80 -5.72 -32.70
N PHE A 240 13.17 -4.65 -31.99
CA PHE A 240 13.62 -3.41 -32.60
C PHE A 240 14.96 -3.60 -33.35
N GLY A 241 15.90 -4.36 -32.76
CA GLY A 241 17.16 -4.72 -33.41
C GLY A 241 16.95 -5.49 -34.73
N ILE A 242 16.05 -6.50 -34.72
CA ILE A 242 15.67 -7.26 -35.90
C ILE A 242 15.05 -6.35 -36.95
N PHE A 243 14.12 -5.47 -36.56
CA PHE A 243 13.49 -4.51 -37.46
C PHE A 243 14.49 -3.60 -38.13
N LEU A 244 15.49 -3.08 -37.39
CA LEU A 244 16.57 -2.24 -37.93
C LEU A 244 17.40 -3.03 -38.96
N LEU A 245 17.80 -4.26 -38.65
CA LEU A 245 18.58 -5.10 -39.57
C LEU A 245 17.83 -5.36 -40.85
N LEU A 246 16.55 -5.70 -40.77
CA LEU A 246 15.71 -5.92 -41.95
C LEU A 246 15.52 -4.64 -42.78
N SER A 247 15.35 -3.49 -42.11
CA SER A 247 15.19 -2.18 -42.76
C SER A 247 16.47 -1.78 -43.52
N VAL A 248 17.62 -1.91 -42.85
CA VAL A 248 18.94 -1.63 -43.47
C VAL A 248 19.21 -2.59 -44.63
N GLY A 249 19.00 -3.90 -44.44
CA GLY A 249 19.15 -4.90 -45.48
C GLY A 249 18.23 -4.65 -46.69
N GLY A 250 16.97 -4.31 -46.44
CA GLY A 250 16.01 -3.94 -47.48
C GLY A 250 16.44 -2.69 -48.23
N PHE A 251 16.90 -1.66 -47.53
CA PHE A 251 17.41 -0.42 -48.14
C PHE A 251 18.63 -0.67 -49.01
N LEU A 252 19.60 -1.43 -48.52
CA LEU A 252 20.81 -1.78 -49.30
C LEU A 252 20.47 -2.59 -50.55
N LYS A 253 19.55 -3.54 -50.43
CA LYS A 253 19.07 -4.33 -51.60
C LYS A 253 18.34 -3.46 -52.62
N PHE A 254 17.49 -2.54 -52.19
CA PHE A 254 16.79 -1.60 -53.04
C PHE A 254 17.77 -0.67 -53.78
N ARG A 255 18.77 -0.14 -53.10
CA ARG A 255 19.79 0.72 -53.67
C ARG A 255 20.64 0.01 -54.74
N ARG A 256 21.02 -1.27 -54.49
CA ARG A 256 21.73 -2.10 -55.49
C ARG A 256 20.92 -2.30 -56.78
N LYS A 257 19.62 -2.53 -56.65
CA LYS A 257 18.74 -2.78 -57.81
C LYS A 257 18.51 -1.54 -58.69
N ASN A 258 18.75 -0.34 -58.16
CA ASN A 258 18.57 0.92 -58.90
C ASN A 258 19.92 1.47 -59.47
N THR A 259 21.01 0.75 -59.27
CA THR A 259 22.34 1.11 -59.80
C THR A 259 22.84 0.18 -60.88
N GLU A 260 22.07 -0.87 -61.22
CA GLU A 260 22.17 -1.71 -62.40
C GLU A 260 21.13 -1.26 -63.47
#